data_076b21fd073b6b2a2ecb9d7b77909627
#
_entry.id   076b21fd073b6b2a2ecb9d7b77909627
#
_cell.length_a   1.000
_cell.length_b   1.000
_cell.length_c   1.000
_cell.angle_alpha   90.00
_cell.angle_beta   90.00
_cell.angle_gamma   90.00
#
_symmetry.space_group_name_H-M   'P 1'
#
loop_
_entity.id
_entity.type
_entity.pdbx_description
1 polymer ?
#
loop_
_entity_poly.entity_id
_entity_poly.type
_entity_poly.pdbx_seq_one_letter_code
_entity_poly.pdbx_strand_id
1 'polypeptide(L)'
;MSDTPVSLASLMTPSKTVSIDFPGYSGMSVELTYLAREELLKLRKRCVTTKFNKKTHQPEEDLDEDKFLTEYCKAVLQGWSGLKYRYLEELLLVDVSSLDPDDELPYTQENAELLMKNASGFDTWVTETVGDLENFTGNK
;
A
#
# COMPACT_ATOMS: atom_id res chain seq x y z
N MET A 1 21.20 -8.74 38.87
CA MET A 1 21.16 -8.53 37.40
C MET A 1 20.82 -9.84 36.70
N SER A 2 19.85 -9.79 35.81
CA SER A 2 19.48 -11.00 35.10
C SER A 2 20.48 -11.30 33.98
N ASP A 3 20.97 -12.53 33.94
CA ASP A 3 21.86 -12.98 32.87
C ASP A 3 21.12 -13.64 31.72
N THR A 4 19.79 -13.56 31.74
CA THR A 4 18.94 -14.13 30.68
C THR A 4 19.10 -13.29 29.40
N PRO A 5 19.53 -13.89 28.28
CA PRO A 5 19.67 -13.16 27.02
C PRO A 5 18.31 -12.71 26.53
N VAL A 6 18.27 -11.52 25.92
CA VAL A 6 17.07 -10.97 25.31
C VAL A 6 16.74 -11.77 24.07
N SER A 7 15.49 -12.17 23.96
CA SER A 7 15.00 -12.89 22.77
C SER A 7 14.68 -11.90 21.65
N LEU A 8 15.23 -12.11 20.47
CA LEU A 8 14.89 -11.30 19.30
C LEU A 8 13.38 -11.35 19.02
N ALA A 9 12.78 -12.53 19.21
CA ALA A 9 11.34 -12.67 19.00
C ALA A 9 10.50 -11.73 19.86
N SER A 10 10.97 -11.43 21.08
CA SER A 10 10.26 -10.50 21.97
C SER A 10 10.42 -9.03 21.60
N LEU A 11 11.42 -8.72 20.80
CA LEU A 11 11.69 -7.35 20.34
C LEU A 11 11.05 -7.03 19.00
N MET A 12 10.76 -8.05 18.22
CA MET A 12 10.17 -7.87 16.90
C MET A 12 8.76 -7.29 17.00
N THR A 13 8.45 -6.34 16.14
CA THR A 13 7.10 -5.80 16.00
C THR A 13 6.49 -6.33 14.72
N PRO A 14 5.17 -6.61 14.67
CA PRO A 14 4.55 -7.19 13.49
C PRO A 14 4.49 -6.21 12.31
N SER A 15 4.44 -4.91 12.58
CA SER A 15 4.39 -3.90 11.55
C SER A 15 4.82 -2.55 12.11
N LYS A 16 5.09 -1.61 11.21
CA LYS A 16 5.38 -0.23 11.58
C LYS A 16 4.82 0.70 10.50
N THR A 17 4.09 1.73 10.94
CA THR A 17 3.51 2.73 10.06
C THR A 17 4.29 4.03 10.19
N VAL A 18 4.68 4.62 9.08
CA VAL A 18 5.38 5.91 9.05
C VAL A 18 4.73 6.82 8.02
N SER A 19 4.91 8.13 8.21
CA SER A 19 4.48 9.14 7.26
C SER A 19 5.68 9.48 6.37
N ILE A 20 5.51 9.36 5.07
CA ILE A 20 6.57 9.56 4.08
C ILE A 20 6.12 10.59 3.06
N ASP A 21 6.97 11.58 2.79
CA ASP A 21 6.67 12.60 1.78
C ASP A 21 6.63 11.96 0.39
N PHE A 22 5.59 12.29 -0.37
CA PHE A 22 5.49 11.83 -1.74
C PHE A 22 6.41 12.70 -2.63
N PRO A 23 7.37 12.07 -3.32
CA PRO A 23 8.37 12.83 -4.09
C PRO A 23 7.76 13.68 -5.20
N GLY A 24 8.16 14.93 -5.29
CA GLY A 24 7.72 15.83 -6.35
C GLY A 24 6.43 16.60 -6.05
N TYR A 25 5.78 16.32 -4.91
CA TYR A 25 4.54 16.98 -4.53
C TYR A 25 4.68 17.62 -3.16
N SER A 26 5.01 18.89 -3.15
CA SER A 26 5.29 19.62 -1.92
C SER A 26 4.10 19.60 -0.96
N GLY A 27 4.38 19.24 0.28
CA GLY A 27 3.36 19.20 1.33
C GLY A 27 2.47 17.95 1.33
N MET A 28 2.67 17.04 0.39
CA MET A 28 1.94 15.78 0.35
C MET A 28 2.72 14.69 1.08
N SER A 29 2.09 14.07 2.06
CA SER A 29 2.66 12.94 2.78
C SER A 29 1.67 11.78 2.80
N VAL A 30 2.20 10.57 2.88
CA VAL A 30 1.42 9.34 2.83
C VAL A 30 1.81 8.47 4.02
N GLU A 31 0.82 7.96 4.73
CA GLU A 31 1.05 7.04 5.84
C GLU A 31 1.08 5.61 5.32
N LEU A 32 2.24 4.98 5.43
CA LEU A 32 2.49 3.64 4.90
C LEU A 32 2.94 2.70 6.00
N THR A 33 2.54 1.44 5.87
CA THR A 33 2.93 0.36 6.76
C THR A 33 3.86 -0.58 6.02
N TYR A 34 5.00 -0.90 6.65
CA TYR A 34 5.95 -1.86 6.10
C TYR A 34 5.29 -3.22 5.88
N LEU A 35 5.50 -3.78 4.71
CA LEU A 35 5.00 -5.11 4.38
C LEU A 35 6.18 -6.00 3.99
N ALA A 36 6.59 -6.87 4.92
CA ALA A 36 7.65 -7.82 4.66
C ALA A 36 7.24 -8.79 3.57
N ARG A 37 8.22 -9.29 2.82
CA ARG A 37 7.98 -10.22 1.71
C ARG A 37 7.13 -11.42 2.13
N GLU A 38 7.40 -11.97 3.30
CA GLU A 38 6.66 -13.13 3.81
C GLU A 38 5.18 -12.80 4.03
N GLU A 39 4.90 -11.61 4.57
CA GLU A 39 3.53 -11.16 4.78
C GLU A 39 2.82 -10.86 3.45
N LEU A 40 3.53 -10.33 2.48
CA LEU A 40 3.00 -10.11 1.13
C LEU A 40 2.60 -11.45 0.49
N LEU A 41 3.46 -12.46 0.62
CA LEU A 41 3.17 -13.79 0.08
C LEU A 41 1.94 -14.42 0.74
N LYS A 42 1.78 -14.26 2.04
CA LYS A 42 0.59 -14.74 2.78
C LYS A 42 -0.67 -14.02 2.30
N LEU A 43 -0.58 -12.72 2.13
CA LEU A 43 -1.70 -11.91 1.67
C LEU A 43 -2.13 -12.32 0.26
N ARG A 44 -1.17 -12.49 -0.64
CA ARG A 44 -1.42 -12.95 -2.00
C ARG A 44 -2.09 -14.32 -2.02
N LYS A 45 -1.62 -15.23 -1.17
CA LYS A 45 -2.15 -16.58 -1.06
C LYS A 45 -3.62 -16.60 -0.63
N ARG A 46 -4.01 -15.67 0.25
CA ARG A 46 -5.42 -15.54 0.66
C ARG A 46 -6.35 -15.08 -0.45
N CYS A 47 -5.78 -14.51 -1.51
CA CYS A 47 -6.55 -13.96 -2.65
C CYS A 47 -6.56 -14.89 -3.85
N VAL A 48 -5.96 -16.08 -3.72
CA VAL A 48 -5.93 -17.06 -4.79
C VAL A 48 -7.14 -17.99 -4.65
N THR A 49 -7.81 -18.25 -5.79
CA THR A 49 -8.90 -19.21 -5.88
C THR A 49 -8.44 -20.37 -6.77
N THR A 50 -8.90 -21.57 -6.46
CA THR A 50 -8.60 -22.73 -7.28
C THR A 50 -9.79 -23.04 -8.17
N LYS A 51 -9.56 -23.11 -9.47
CA LYS A 51 -10.56 -23.47 -10.46
C LYS A 51 -10.15 -24.76 -11.14
N PHE A 52 -11.13 -25.60 -11.45
CA PHE A 52 -10.89 -26.81 -12.20
C PHE A 52 -10.90 -26.48 -13.69
N ASN A 53 -9.80 -26.80 -14.37
CA ASN A 53 -9.72 -26.60 -15.82
C ASN A 53 -10.27 -27.84 -16.52
N LYS A 54 -11.41 -27.68 -17.19
CA LYS A 54 -12.09 -28.77 -17.88
C LYS A 54 -11.31 -29.33 -19.09
N LYS A 55 -10.42 -28.52 -19.67
CA LYS A 55 -9.62 -28.93 -20.81
C LYS A 55 -8.43 -29.78 -20.40
N THR A 56 -7.75 -29.41 -19.31
CA THR A 56 -6.57 -30.12 -18.83
C THR A 56 -6.85 -31.13 -17.74
N HIS A 57 -8.07 -31.08 -17.18
CA HIS A 57 -8.51 -31.91 -16.03
C HIS A 57 -7.65 -31.69 -14.79
N GLN A 58 -7.09 -30.49 -14.64
CA GLN A 58 -6.23 -30.14 -13.50
C GLN A 58 -6.72 -28.90 -12.80
N PRO A 59 -6.47 -28.76 -11.48
CA PRO A 59 -6.76 -27.53 -10.77
C PRO A 59 -5.81 -26.42 -11.23
N GLU A 60 -6.34 -25.23 -11.38
CA GLU A 60 -5.58 -24.03 -11.69
C GLU A 60 -5.78 -23.00 -10.60
N GLU A 61 -4.71 -22.35 -10.21
CA GLU A 61 -4.77 -21.24 -9.28
C GLU A 61 -4.99 -19.95 -10.06
N ASP A 62 -5.91 -19.12 -9.55
CA ASP A 62 -6.25 -17.84 -10.15
C ASP A 62 -6.26 -16.79 -9.07
N LEU A 63 -5.51 -15.70 -9.29
CA LEU A 63 -5.47 -14.58 -8.35
C LEU A 63 -6.70 -13.71 -8.56
N ASP A 64 -7.45 -13.49 -7.48
CA ASP A 64 -8.52 -12.50 -7.47
C ASP A 64 -7.87 -11.13 -7.30
N GLU A 65 -7.66 -10.43 -8.40
CA GLU A 65 -6.95 -9.16 -8.41
C GLU A 65 -7.67 -8.06 -7.66
N ASP A 66 -9.00 -8.02 -7.72
CA ASP A 66 -9.79 -7.02 -6.99
C ASP A 66 -9.68 -7.23 -5.48
N LYS A 67 -9.77 -8.48 -5.05
CA LYS A 67 -9.59 -8.83 -3.64
C LYS A 67 -8.18 -8.52 -3.18
N PHE A 68 -7.18 -8.83 -4.01
CA PHE A 68 -5.79 -8.54 -3.69
C PHE A 68 -5.56 -7.05 -3.54
N LEU A 69 -6.09 -6.23 -4.46
CA LEU A 69 -5.97 -4.77 -4.38
C LEU A 69 -6.57 -4.25 -3.07
N THR A 70 -7.76 -4.69 -2.73
CA THR A 70 -8.44 -4.28 -1.50
C THR A 70 -7.63 -4.65 -0.26
N GLU A 71 -7.19 -5.90 -0.17
CA GLU A 71 -6.43 -6.39 0.99
C GLU A 71 -5.05 -5.75 1.07
N TYR A 72 -4.37 -5.58 -0.07
CA TYR A 72 -3.07 -4.93 -0.13
C TYR A 72 -3.17 -3.47 0.31
N CYS A 73 -4.14 -2.75 -0.22
CA CYS A 73 -4.37 -1.35 0.11
C CYS A 73 -4.63 -1.18 1.62
N LYS A 74 -5.45 -2.04 2.21
CA LYS A 74 -5.70 -2.01 3.66
C LYS A 74 -4.44 -2.29 4.47
N ALA A 75 -3.58 -3.16 3.97
CA ALA A 75 -2.37 -3.54 4.68
C ALA A 75 -1.31 -2.44 4.68
N VAL A 76 -1.15 -1.71 3.59
CA VAL A 76 -0.02 -0.80 3.40
C VAL A 76 -0.36 0.68 3.41
N LEU A 77 -1.54 1.08 2.96
CA LEU A 77 -1.92 2.49 2.82
C LEU A 77 -2.89 2.87 3.92
N GLN A 78 -2.44 3.69 4.88
CA GLN A 78 -3.21 4.01 6.07
C GLN A 78 -3.79 5.42 6.04
N GLY A 79 -3.25 6.30 5.23
CA GLY A 79 -3.75 7.67 5.14
C GLY A 79 -2.88 8.53 4.25
N TRP A 80 -3.30 9.74 4.02
CA TRP A 80 -2.51 10.77 3.37
C TRP A 80 -2.96 12.14 3.83
N SER A 81 -2.10 13.14 3.60
CA SER A 81 -2.42 14.54 3.78
C SER A 81 -1.74 15.34 2.68
N GLY A 82 -2.30 16.48 2.36
CA GLY A 82 -1.72 17.33 1.32
C GLY A 82 -1.92 16.84 -0.10
N LEU A 83 -2.83 15.88 -0.34
CA LEU A 83 -3.18 15.45 -1.68
C LEU A 83 -4.17 16.45 -2.29
N LYS A 84 -3.64 17.54 -2.78
CA LYS A 84 -4.43 18.60 -3.38
C LYS A 84 -5.01 18.15 -4.73
N TYR A 85 -6.15 18.73 -5.10
CA TYR A 85 -6.76 18.40 -6.39
C TYR A 85 -5.84 18.75 -7.56
N ARG A 86 -4.99 19.79 -7.43
CA ARG A 86 -3.99 20.11 -8.46
C ARG A 86 -2.97 18.97 -8.64
N TYR A 87 -2.66 18.22 -7.58
CA TYR A 87 -1.76 17.06 -7.65
C TYR A 87 -2.47 15.87 -8.25
N LEU A 88 -3.75 15.71 -7.91
CA LEU A 88 -4.55 14.60 -8.40
C LEU A 88 -4.65 14.59 -9.93
N GLU A 89 -4.75 15.76 -10.55
CA GLU A 89 -4.76 15.90 -12.00
C GLU A 89 -3.50 15.33 -12.66
N GLU A 90 -2.38 15.35 -11.96
CA GLU A 90 -1.11 14.83 -12.47
C GLU A 90 -0.95 13.34 -12.29
N LEU A 91 -1.74 12.74 -11.40
CA LEU A 91 -1.63 11.33 -11.06
C LEU A 91 -2.55 10.44 -11.87
N LEU A 92 -3.73 10.94 -12.24
CA LEU A 92 -4.69 10.18 -13.01
C LEU A 92 -5.66 11.12 -13.75
N LEU A 93 -6.47 10.54 -14.64
CA LEU A 93 -7.45 11.31 -15.40
C LEU A 93 -8.67 11.60 -14.53
N VAL A 94 -8.80 12.84 -14.13
CA VAL A 94 -9.93 13.32 -13.33
C VAL A 94 -10.35 14.70 -13.82
N ASP A 95 -11.61 15.06 -13.60
CA ASP A 95 -12.10 16.40 -13.83
C ASP A 95 -12.35 17.07 -12.48
N VAL A 96 -11.47 17.97 -12.12
CA VAL A 96 -11.53 18.74 -10.88
C VAL A 96 -11.82 20.22 -11.12
N SER A 97 -12.31 20.56 -12.30
CA SER A 97 -12.53 21.95 -12.73
C SER A 97 -13.51 22.72 -11.84
N SER A 98 -14.42 22.01 -11.16
CA SER A 98 -15.38 22.61 -10.24
C SER A 98 -14.87 22.76 -8.81
N LEU A 99 -13.64 22.29 -8.55
CA LEU A 99 -13.07 22.24 -7.21
C LEU A 99 -11.92 23.24 -7.06
N ASP A 100 -11.67 23.66 -5.82
CA ASP A 100 -10.51 24.49 -5.51
C ASP A 100 -9.24 23.64 -5.66
N PRO A 101 -8.28 24.04 -6.52
CA PRO A 101 -7.06 23.24 -6.72
C PRO A 101 -6.24 23.04 -5.44
N ASP A 102 -6.39 23.89 -4.45
CA ASP A 102 -5.66 23.80 -3.17
C ASP A 102 -6.40 23.02 -2.11
N ASP A 103 -7.65 22.63 -2.36
CA ASP A 103 -8.36 21.71 -1.48
C ASP A 103 -7.83 20.30 -1.68
N GLU A 104 -8.02 19.46 -0.67
CA GLU A 104 -7.45 18.12 -0.63
C GLU A 104 -8.51 17.04 -0.80
N LEU A 105 -8.12 15.97 -1.49
CA LEU A 105 -8.92 14.75 -1.55
C LEU A 105 -8.87 14.06 -0.19
N PRO A 106 -10.01 13.79 0.44
CA PRO A 106 -10.00 13.09 1.72
C PRO A 106 -9.57 11.64 1.55
N TYR A 107 -8.88 11.12 2.56
CA TYR A 107 -8.55 9.71 2.60
C TYR A 107 -9.79 8.90 2.97
N THR A 108 -10.16 7.97 2.12
CA THR A 108 -11.14 6.93 2.40
C THR A 108 -10.62 5.64 1.79
N GLN A 109 -11.12 4.50 2.27
CA GLN A 109 -10.71 3.21 1.69
C GLN A 109 -11.04 3.15 0.19
N GLU A 110 -12.21 3.66 -0.19
CA GLU A 110 -12.61 3.71 -1.61
C GLU A 110 -11.66 4.56 -2.45
N ASN A 111 -11.35 5.76 -1.97
CA ASN A 111 -10.42 6.66 -2.68
C ASN A 111 -9.03 6.06 -2.78
N ALA A 112 -8.58 5.40 -1.72
CA ALA A 112 -7.27 4.74 -1.70
C ALA A 112 -7.19 3.62 -2.74
N GLU A 113 -8.20 2.77 -2.82
CA GLU A 113 -8.24 1.68 -3.80
C GLU A 113 -8.30 2.20 -5.23
N LEU A 114 -9.11 3.23 -5.47
CA LEU A 114 -9.21 3.85 -6.80
C LEU A 114 -7.90 4.51 -7.21
N LEU A 115 -7.22 5.18 -6.29
CA LEU A 115 -5.94 5.80 -6.56
C LEU A 115 -4.88 4.76 -6.89
N MET A 116 -4.79 3.69 -6.10
CA MET A 116 -3.86 2.60 -6.34
C MET A 116 -4.12 1.90 -7.67
N LYS A 117 -5.38 1.74 -8.04
CA LYS A 117 -5.77 1.05 -9.26
C LYS A 117 -5.48 1.89 -10.51
N ASN A 118 -5.68 3.20 -10.45
CA ASN A 118 -5.67 4.06 -11.63
C ASN A 118 -4.44 4.96 -11.78
N ALA A 119 -3.71 5.20 -10.69
CA ALA A 119 -2.51 6.03 -10.72
C ALA A 119 -1.27 5.15 -10.62
N SER A 120 -0.77 4.70 -11.77
CA SER A 120 0.35 3.75 -11.83
C SER A 120 1.62 4.27 -11.14
N GLY A 121 1.91 5.58 -11.26
CA GLY A 121 3.07 6.17 -10.60
C GLY A 121 2.95 6.13 -9.08
N PHE A 122 1.77 6.37 -8.56
CA PHE A 122 1.50 6.29 -7.13
C PHE A 122 1.61 4.84 -6.63
N ASP A 123 0.99 3.91 -7.35
CA ASP A 123 1.04 2.48 -7.01
C ASP A 123 2.48 1.95 -6.99
N THR A 124 3.26 2.27 -8.02
CA THR A 124 4.66 1.87 -8.10
C THR A 124 5.46 2.40 -6.92
N TRP A 125 5.29 3.68 -6.60
CA TRP A 125 5.97 4.30 -5.47
C TRP A 125 5.60 3.65 -4.14
N VAL A 126 4.30 3.41 -3.92
CA VAL A 126 3.84 2.75 -2.69
C VAL A 126 4.44 1.35 -2.58
N THR A 127 4.35 0.58 -3.65
CA THR A 127 4.84 -0.81 -3.67
C THR A 127 6.35 -0.88 -3.39
N GLU A 128 7.14 -0.02 -4.02
CA GLU A 128 8.58 0.03 -3.78
C GLU A 128 8.91 0.49 -2.36
N THR A 129 8.17 1.48 -1.88
CA THR A 129 8.43 2.08 -0.56
C THR A 129 8.10 1.11 0.58
N VAL A 130 6.97 0.42 0.50
CA VAL A 130 6.56 -0.51 1.57
C VAL A 130 7.39 -1.80 1.59
N GLY A 131 8.03 -2.12 0.48
CA GLY A 131 8.93 -3.27 0.40
C GLY A 131 10.34 -3.00 0.88
N ASP A 132 10.70 -1.75 1.13
CA ASP A 132 12.04 -1.36 1.55
C ASP A 132 12.07 -1.02 3.03
N LEU A 133 12.70 -1.91 3.80
CA LEU A 133 12.79 -1.78 5.25
C LEU A 133 13.43 -0.45 5.68
N GLU A 134 14.37 0.08 4.91
CA GLU A 134 15.05 1.34 5.24
C GLU A 134 14.10 2.50 5.46
N ASN A 135 12.96 2.50 4.77
CA ASN A 135 11.96 3.56 4.92
C ASN A 135 11.26 3.54 6.27
N PHE A 136 11.38 2.45 7.01
CA PHE A 136 10.67 2.21 8.26
C PHE A 136 11.58 2.10 9.48
N THR A 137 12.89 2.13 9.28
CA THR A 137 13.87 2.12 10.37
C THR A 137 14.16 3.55 10.80
N GLY A 138 14.48 3.72 12.06
CA GLY A 138 14.69 5.05 12.64
C GLY A 138 15.96 5.77 12.23
N ASN A 139 16.81 5.16 11.42
CA ASN A 139 18.13 5.68 11.09
C ASN A 139 18.19 6.29 9.70
N LYS A 140 17.55 7.39 9.58
CA LYS A 140 17.60 8.13 8.32
C LYS A 140 18.41 9.39 8.44
#